data_dbd5ca6c62ee5cb8fbff9c78b240ae5d
#
_entry.id   dbd5ca6c62ee5cb8fbff9c78b240ae5d
#
_cell.length_a   1.000
_cell.length_b   1.000
_cell.length_c   1.000
_cell.angle_alpha   90.00
_cell.angle_beta   90.00
_cell.angle_gamma   90.00
#
_symmetry.space_group_name_H-M   'P 1'
#
loop_
_entity.id
_entity.type
_entity.pdbx_description
1 polymer ?
#
loop_
_entity_poly.entity_id
_entity_poly.type
_entity_poly.pdbx_seq_one_letter_code
_entity_poly.pdbx_strand_id
1 'polypeptide(L)'
;TGSFRVGVSKLLVTRALAAMADLDSKRVAQRLVGYTDLSNRPTAEGYLKLIAAESSDEHAQRGGQPYPFFLAHGMAQPVEQFDTLLGSPADWQVEWKWDGIRAQLVKREGRLWIWSRGEELVTERFPELHSLVSGLPDGTVIDGEIVVWKDSVQPFALLQQRIGRKTLSKKVLEDAPVAVLAYDLLEYQGEDWRNHIQAERRTQLEQVIAACNQPVLLPSPLLEGPTWAALATQREASRSLGVEGMMLKDRN
;
A
#
# COMPACT_ATOMS: atom_id res chain seq x y z
N THR A 1 -5.23 -28.70 -19.96
CA THR A 1 -5.66 -28.20 -18.63
C THR A 1 -6.28 -26.84 -18.80
N GLY A 2 -7.60 -26.83 -19.11
CA GLY A 2 -8.35 -25.62 -19.33
C GLY A 2 -8.57 -24.86 -18.00
N SER A 3 -8.11 -23.62 -17.93
CA SER A 3 -8.56 -22.70 -16.89
C SER A 3 -10.00 -22.30 -17.25
N PHE A 4 -10.96 -22.67 -16.42
CA PHE A 4 -12.31 -22.14 -16.50
C PHE A 4 -12.25 -20.62 -16.23
N ARG A 5 -12.30 -19.83 -17.27
CA ARG A 5 -12.55 -18.39 -17.18
C ARG A 5 -14.05 -18.13 -17.23
N VAL A 6 -14.78 -18.63 -16.26
CA VAL A 6 -16.19 -18.25 -16.09
C VAL A 6 -16.20 -17.00 -15.21
N GLY A 7 -16.72 -15.90 -15.75
CA GLY A 7 -16.58 -14.55 -15.24
C GLY A 7 -17.34 -14.24 -13.96
N VAL A 8 -17.03 -14.93 -12.86
CA VAL A 8 -17.45 -14.49 -11.52
C VAL A 8 -16.34 -13.61 -10.97
N SER A 9 -16.61 -12.31 -10.82
CA SER A 9 -15.63 -11.38 -10.25
C SER A 9 -15.40 -11.69 -8.78
N LYS A 10 -14.17 -11.48 -8.28
CA LYS A 10 -13.84 -11.58 -6.85
C LYS A 10 -14.82 -10.76 -5.99
N LEU A 11 -15.20 -9.56 -6.45
CA LEU A 11 -16.16 -8.70 -5.76
C LEU A 11 -17.53 -9.37 -5.58
N LEU A 12 -18.02 -10.09 -6.59
CA LEU A 12 -19.29 -10.80 -6.51
C LEU A 12 -19.23 -11.96 -5.50
N VAL A 13 -18.13 -12.72 -5.49
CA VAL A 13 -17.89 -13.78 -4.50
C VAL A 13 -17.84 -13.20 -3.09
N THR A 14 -17.11 -12.09 -2.89
CA THR A 14 -17.01 -11.40 -1.60
C THR A 14 -18.38 -10.97 -1.09
N ARG A 15 -19.18 -10.33 -1.95
CA ARG A 15 -20.55 -9.89 -1.59
C ARG A 15 -21.48 -11.06 -1.28
N ALA A 16 -21.39 -12.14 -2.03
CA ALA A 16 -22.21 -13.34 -1.79
C ALA A 16 -21.85 -14.00 -0.44
N LEU A 17 -20.58 -14.14 -0.12
CA LEU A 17 -20.13 -14.66 1.17
C LEU A 17 -20.56 -13.76 2.33
N ALA A 18 -20.42 -12.45 2.17
CA ALA A 18 -20.82 -11.46 3.17
C ALA A 18 -22.33 -11.53 3.46
N ALA A 19 -23.15 -11.52 2.40
CA ALA A 19 -24.60 -11.62 2.53
C ALA A 19 -25.06 -12.95 3.17
N MET A 20 -24.40 -14.06 2.83
CA MET A 20 -24.71 -15.37 3.41
C MET A 20 -24.38 -15.44 4.90
N ALA A 21 -23.31 -14.76 5.34
CA ALA A 21 -22.82 -14.83 6.72
C ALA A 21 -23.25 -13.62 7.57
N ASP A 22 -24.07 -12.71 7.03
CA ASP A 22 -24.46 -11.44 7.67
C ASP A 22 -23.25 -10.62 8.17
N LEU A 23 -22.24 -10.49 7.30
CA LEU A 23 -20.99 -9.77 7.58
C LEU A 23 -20.84 -8.56 6.66
N ASP A 24 -20.01 -7.58 7.08
CA ASP A 24 -19.55 -6.52 6.18
C ASP A 24 -18.72 -7.13 5.04
N SER A 25 -19.04 -6.75 3.81
CA SER A 25 -18.31 -7.20 2.62
C SER A 25 -16.83 -6.81 2.64
N LYS A 26 -16.46 -5.70 3.29
CA LYS A 26 -15.08 -5.30 3.49
C LYS A 26 -14.33 -6.28 4.39
N ARG A 27 -15.00 -6.81 5.41
CA ARG A 27 -14.44 -7.84 6.30
C ARG A 27 -14.15 -9.13 5.56
N VAL A 28 -15.12 -9.60 4.77
CA VAL A 28 -14.92 -10.80 3.94
C VAL A 28 -13.82 -10.57 2.90
N ALA A 29 -13.73 -9.37 2.32
CA ALA A 29 -12.64 -9.02 1.40
C ALA A 29 -11.27 -9.15 2.07
N GLN A 30 -11.12 -8.67 3.31
CA GLN A 30 -9.88 -8.83 4.09
C GLN A 30 -9.54 -10.31 4.32
N ARG A 31 -10.52 -11.11 4.75
CA ARG A 31 -10.34 -12.54 5.03
C ARG A 31 -10.02 -13.36 3.77
N LEU A 32 -10.46 -12.90 2.59
CA LEU A 32 -10.16 -13.51 1.31
C LEU A 32 -8.76 -13.20 0.80
N VAL A 33 -8.08 -12.19 1.34
CA VAL A 33 -6.72 -11.86 0.95
C VAL A 33 -5.80 -13.02 1.35
N GLY A 34 -5.01 -13.51 0.39
CA GLY A 34 -4.15 -14.69 0.58
C GLY A 34 -4.87 -16.04 0.56
N TYR A 35 -6.23 -16.07 0.64
CA TYR A 35 -6.98 -17.33 0.56
C TYR A 35 -7.02 -17.89 -0.87
N THR A 36 -6.90 -17.03 -1.88
CA THR A 36 -6.96 -17.36 -3.30
C THR A 36 -5.61 -17.67 -3.92
N ASP A 37 -4.56 -17.80 -3.12
CA ASP A 37 -3.26 -18.24 -3.62
C ASP A 37 -3.38 -19.64 -4.22
N LEU A 38 -2.88 -19.81 -5.46
CA LEU A 38 -2.92 -21.07 -6.21
C LEU A 38 -2.24 -22.25 -5.46
N SER A 39 -1.37 -21.95 -4.50
CA SER A 39 -0.73 -22.93 -3.61
C SER A 39 -1.64 -23.39 -2.47
N ASN A 40 -2.65 -22.62 -2.11
CA ASN A 40 -3.57 -22.96 -1.02
C ASN A 40 -4.77 -23.75 -1.54
N ARG A 41 -4.93 -24.99 -1.05
CA ARG A 41 -6.16 -25.75 -1.29
C ARG A 41 -7.25 -25.27 -0.32
N PRO A 42 -8.46 -24.96 -0.80
CA PRO A 42 -9.58 -24.63 0.06
C PRO A 42 -9.83 -25.77 1.06
N THR A 43 -9.96 -25.41 2.34
CA THR A 43 -10.30 -26.35 3.42
C THR A 43 -11.61 -25.92 4.08
N ALA A 44 -12.32 -26.86 4.71
CA ALA A 44 -13.53 -26.57 5.49
C ALA A 44 -13.23 -25.58 6.64
N GLU A 45 -12.09 -25.74 7.31
CA GLU A 45 -11.65 -24.82 8.36
C GLU A 45 -11.39 -23.39 7.81
N GLY A 46 -10.70 -23.28 6.68
CA GLY A 46 -10.48 -22.00 6.01
C GLY A 46 -11.79 -21.31 5.61
N TYR A 47 -12.75 -22.08 5.09
CA TYR A 47 -14.07 -21.55 4.78
C TYR A 47 -14.82 -21.05 6.02
N LEU A 48 -14.82 -21.81 7.11
CA LEU A 48 -15.44 -21.41 8.37
C LEU A 48 -14.79 -20.12 8.93
N LYS A 49 -13.48 -19.94 8.80
CA LYS A 49 -12.80 -18.70 9.17
C LYS A 49 -13.23 -17.50 8.30
N LEU A 50 -13.54 -17.70 7.01
CA LEU A 50 -14.03 -16.64 6.14
C LEU A 50 -15.39 -16.08 6.58
N ILE A 51 -16.26 -16.96 7.08
CA ILE A 51 -17.65 -16.64 7.43
C ILE A 51 -17.90 -16.55 8.95
N ALA A 52 -16.87 -16.66 9.79
CA ALA A 52 -17.00 -16.56 11.24
C ALA A 52 -17.53 -15.16 11.64
N ALA A 53 -18.38 -15.12 12.68
CA ALA A 53 -18.82 -13.86 13.28
C ALA A 53 -17.60 -13.03 13.74
N GLU A 54 -17.75 -11.70 13.78
CA GLU A 54 -16.69 -10.83 14.29
C GLU A 54 -16.46 -11.11 15.78
N SER A 55 -15.20 -11.32 16.14
CA SER A 55 -14.77 -11.40 17.54
C SER A 55 -14.02 -10.13 17.94
N SER A 56 -14.06 -9.77 19.23
CA SER A 56 -13.30 -8.65 19.77
C SER A 56 -11.78 -8.78 19.58
N ASP A 57 -11.29 -10.00 19.37
CA ASP A 57 -9.86 -10.31 19.18
C ASP A 57 -9.43 -10.40 17.71
N GLU A 58 -10.25 -9.89 16.78
CA GLU A 58 -9.97 -10.01 15.34
C GLU A 58 -8.68 -9.33 14.88
N HIS A 59 -8.20 -8.31 15.64
CA HIS A 59 -6.87 -7.74 15.44
C HIS A 59 -5.75 -8.78 15.66
N ALA A 60 -5.85 -9.60 16.68
CA ALA A 60 -4.90 -10.68 16.97
C ALA A 60 -4.96 -11.83 15.94
N GLN A 61 -6.09 -11.99 15.24
CA GLN A 61 -6.30 -13.07 14.26
C GLN A 61 -5.94 -12.69 12.81
N ARG A 62 -5.52 -11.44 12.55
CA ARG A 62 -5.24 -10.96 11.19
C ARG A 62 -4.04 -11.66 10.52
N GLY A 63 -3.11 -12.20 11.29
CA GLY A 63 -1.88 -12.77 10.73
C GLY A 63 -1.20 -11.80 9.78
N GLY A 64 -0.76 -12.27 8.63
CA GLY A 64 -0.10 -11.44 7.60
C GLY A 64 -1.02 -10.67 6.66
N GLN A 65 -2.32 -10.51 6.94
CA GLN A 65 -3.27 -9.86 6.03
C GLN A 65 -3.14 -8.34 6.04
N PRO A 66 -3.24 -7.68 4.87
CA PRO A 66 -3.22 -6.23 4.76
C PRO A 66 -4.59 -5.63 5.13
N TYR A 67 -4.62 -4.30 5.25
CA TYR A 67 -5.84 -3.52 5.25
C TYR A 67 -6.39 -3.33 3.82
N PRO A 68 -7.69 -3.00 3.65
CA PRO A 68 -8.22 -2.64 2.34
C PRO A 68 -7.48 -1.44 1.76
N PHE A 69 -7.18 -1.51 0.47
CA PHE A 69 -6.55 -0.39 -0.24
C PHE A 69 -7.61 0.66 -0.59
N PHE A 70 -7.48 1.86 -0.03
CA PHE A 70 -8.30 3.00 -0.42
C PHE A 70 -7.86 3.55 -1.78
N LEU A 71 -8.84 3.96 -2.60
CA LEU A 71 -8.59 4.62 -3.87
C LEU A 71 -8.74 6.13 -3.71
N ALA A 72 -7.77 6.88 -4.22
CA ALA A 72 -7.90 8.32 -4.34
C ALA A 72 -8.88 8.68 -5.47
N HIS A 73 -9.62 9.76 -5.27
CA HIS A 73 -10.48 10.34 -6.30
C HIS A 73 -9.69 11.36 -7.11
N GLY A 74 -9.90 11.35 -8.44
CA GLY A 74 -9.32 12.39 -9.30
C GLY A 74 -9.98 13.74 -9.04
N MET A 75 -9.17 14.80 -8.90
CA MET A 75 -9.66 16.17 -8.84
C MET A 75 -9.81 16.71 -10.26
N ALA A 76 -11.05 16.96 -10.67
CA ALA A 76 -11.36 17.44 -12.03
C ALA A 76 -11.44 18.96 -12.12
N GLN A 77 -11.55 19.64 -11.00
CA GLN A 77 -11.71 21.10 -10.94
C GLN A 77 -10.39 21.79 -11.28
N PRO A 78 -10.45 22.97 -11.91
CA PRO A 78 -9.26 23.77 -12.18
C PRO A 78 -8.68 24.34 -10.87
N VAL A 79 -7.36 24.55 -10.85
CA VAL A 79 -6.61 24.95 -9.65
C VAL A 79 -7.10 26.29 -9.05
N GLU A 80 -7.66 27.17 -9.86
CA GLU A 80 -8.22 28.45 -9.45
C GLU A 80 -9.40 28.31 -8.47
N GLN A 81 -10.02 27.15 -8.41
CA GLN A 81 -11.12 26.85 -7.49
C GLN A 81 -10.66 26.19 -6.20
N PHE A 82 -9.38 25.79 -6.08
CA PHE A 82 -8.89 25.00 -4.94
C PHE A 82 -8.96 25.79 -3.62
N ASP A 83 -8.70 27.09 -3.62
CA ASP A 83 -8.85 27.91 -2.40
C ASP A 83 -10.29 27.83 -1.84
N THR A 84 -11.29 27.81 -2.72
CA THR A 84 -12.70 27.72 -2.32
C THR A 84 -13.10 26.30 -1.91
N LEU A 85 -12.57 25.29 -2.60
CA LEU A 85 -12.98 23.90 -2.42
C LEU A 85 -12.18 23.17 -1.32
N LEU A 86 -10.92 23.47 -1.19
CA LEU A 86 -9.96 22.77 -0.34
C LEU A 86 -9.43 23.64 0.81
N GLY A 87 -9.65 24.97 0.76
CA GLY A 87 -9.06 25.91 1.72
C GLY A 87 -7.57 26.10 1.52
N SER A 88 -6.83 26.29 2.60
CA SER A 88 -5.40 26.58 2.55
C SER A 88 -4.57 25.35 2.16
N PRO A 89 -3.56 25.46 1.29
CA PRO A 89 -2.61 24.37 1.04
C PRO A 89 -1.91 23.87 2.31
N ALA A 90 -1.80 24.70 3.35
CA ALA A 90 -1.19 24.32 4.63
C ALA A 90 -1.98 23.22 5.38
N ASP A 91 -3.27 23.10 5.11
CA ASP A 91 -4.13 22.07 5.71
C ASP A 91 -3.99 20.72 5.03
N TRP A 92 -3.21 20.66 3.95
CA TRP A 92 -3.02 19.46 3.13
C TRP A 92 -1.60 18.96 3.17
N GLN A 93 -1.46 17.65 3.24
CA GLN A 93 -0.22 16.94 2.94
C GLN A 93 -0.18 16.67 1.44
N VAL A 94 0.80 17.27 0.75
CA VAL A 94 0.97 17.15 -0.70
C VAL A 94 2.19 16.29 -0.97
N GLU A 95 2.05 15.29 -1.82
CA GLU A 95 3.10 14.34 -2.20
C GLU A 95 3.07 14.08 -3.70
N TRP A 96 4.17 13.56 -4.24
CA TRP A 96 4.13 13.02 -5.59
C TRP A 96 3.26 11.74 -5.65
N LYS A 97 2.50 11.60 -6.73
CA LYS A 97 1.88 10.32 -7.10
C LYS A 97 2.89 9.51 -7.87
N TRP A 98 3.58 8.65 -7.15
CA TRP A 98 4.65 7.82 -7.70
C TRP A 98 4.11 6.81 -8.72
N ASP A 99 4.90 6.53 -9.76
CA ASP A 99 4.61 5.46 -10.73
C ASP A 99 5.43 4.21 -10.36
N GLY A 100 4.79 3.30 -9.65
CA GLY A 100 5.42 2.11 -9.12
C GLY A 100 4.41 0.98 -8.85
N ILE A 101 4.65 0.22 -7.79
CA ILE A 101 3.72 -0.78 -7.28
C ILE A 101 3.28 -0.36 -5.89
N ARG A 102 2.04 0.10 -5.76
CA ARG A 102 1.46 0.34 -4.45
C ARG A 102 1.41 -0.96 -3.67
N ALA A 103 1.96 -0.94 -2.47
CA ALA A 103 2.02 -2.11 -1.60
C ALA A 103 1.81 -1.74 -0.14
N GLN A 104 1.28 -2.69 0.62
CA GLN A 104 1.30 -2.66 2.08
C GLN A 104 2.37 -3.61 2.59
N LEU A 105 3.25 -3.07 3.43
CA LEU A 105 4.23 -3.81 4.22
C LEU A 105 3.56 -4.18 5.54
N VAL A 106 3.30 -5.46 5.75
CA VAL A 106 2.67 -5.97 6.97
C VAL A 106 3.72 -6.71 7.78
N LYS A 107 4.13 -6.15 8.91
CA LYS A 107 5.09 -6.76 9.84
C LYS A 107 4.36 -7.24 11.08
N ARG A 108 4.20 -8.54 11.23
CA ARG A 108 3.55 -9.19 12.39
C ARG A 108 4.19 -10.56 12.65
N GLU A 109 4.13 -11.04 13.87
CA GLU A 109 4.59 -12.38 14.27
C GLU A 109 6.03 -12.69 13.79
N GLY A 110 6.92 -11.70 13.85
CA GLY A 110 8.31 -11.84 13.41
C GLY A 110 8.50 -11.97 11.89
N ARG A 111 7.45 -11.78 11.09
CA ARG A 111 7.46 -11.95 9.63
C ARG A 111 7.07 -10.67 8.92
N LEU A 112 7.48 -10.56 7.66
CA LEU A 112 7.09 -9.49 6.74
C LEU A 112 6.31 -10.09 5.58
N TRP A 113 5.13 -9.53 5.32
CA TRP A 113 4.34 -9.80 4.13
C TRP A 113 4.21 -8.52 3.32
N ILE A 114 4.38 -8.61 2.02
CA ILE A 114 4.26 -7.50 1.08
C ILE A 114 3.09 -7.81 0.15
N TRP A 115 2.05 -6.99 0.24
CA TRP A 115 0.83 -7.13 -0.53
C TRP A 115 0.72 -6.02 -1.56
N SER A 116 0.52 -6.37 -2.83
CA SER A 116 0.21 -5.38 -3.87
C SER A 116 -1.24 -4.92 -3.80
N ARG A 117 -1.55 -3.80 -4.44
CA ARG A 117 -2.92 -3.28 -4.58
C ARG A 117 -3.90 -4.30 -5.19
N GLY A 118 -3.41 -5.21 -6.03
CA GLY A 118 -4.17 -6.31 -6.59
C GLY A 118 -4.46 -7.45 -5.62
N GLU A 119 -4.10 -7.27 -4.33
CA GLU A 119 -4.22 -8.29 -3.27
C GLU A 119 -3.41 -9.56 -3.56
N GLU A 120 -2.28 -9.40 -4.24
CA GLU A 120 -1.31 -10.47 -4.46
C GLU A 120 -0.19 -10.38 -3.43
N LEU A 121 0.19 -11.51 -2.85
CA LEU A 121 1.36 -11.61 -1.99
C LEU A 121 2.61 -11.61 -2.86
N VAL A 122 3.39 -10.54 -2.77
CA VAL A 122 4.56 -10.31 -3.63
C VAL A 122 5.89 -10.32 -2.88
N THR A 123 5.91 -10.77 -1.63
CA THR A 123 7.10 -10.78 -0.76
C THR A 123 8.32 -11.38 -1.44
N GLU A 124 8.17 -12.54 -2.09
CA GLU A 124 9.25 -13.24 -2.78
C GLU A 124 9.82 -12.48 -4.00
N ARG A 125 9.10 -11.45 -4.48
CA ARG A 125 9.53 -10.63 -5.60
C ARG A 125 10.50 -9.53 -5.20
N PHE A 126 10.61 -9.26 -3.90
CA PHE A 126 11.39 -8.15 -3.36
C PHE A 126 12.29 -8.59 -2.20
N PRO A 127 13.28 -9.49 -2.45
CA PRO A 127 14.13 -10.04 -1.39
C PRO A 127 14.95 -8.96 -0.67
N GLU A 128 15.26 -7.82 -1.29
CA GLU A 128 15.96 -6.71 -0.64
C GLU A 128 15.15 -6.12 0.53
N LEU A 129 13.83 -6.18 0.47
CA LEU A 129 12.96 -5.68 1.51
C LEU A 129 12.91 -6.59 2.75
N HIS A 130 13.50 -7.78 2.69
CA HIS A 130 13.58 -8.67 3.85
C HIS A 130 14.39 -8.08 5.01
N SER A 131 15.28 -7.11 4.75
CA SER A 131 15.99 -6.38 5.80
C SER A 131 15.04 -5.65 6.77
N LEU A 132 13.82 -5.32 6.33
CA LEU A 132 12.80 -4.68 7.14
C LEU A 132 12.25 -5.58 8.26
N VAL A 133 12.43 -6.90 8.17
CA VAL A 133 12.01 -7.85 9.21
C VAL A 133 12.63 -7.52 10.57
N SER A 134 13.91 -7.15 10.56
CA SER A 134 14.64 -6.80 11.80
C SER A 134 14.49 -5.34 12.21
N GLY A 135 14.14 -4.45 11.24
CA GLY A 135 14.06 -3.01 11.49
C GLY A 135 12.68 -2.54 11.95
N LEU A 136 11.61 -3.21 11.50
CA LEU A 136 10.24 -2.81 11.85
C LEU A 136 9.74 -3.57 13.09
N PRO A 137 9.08 -2.89 14.05
CA PRO A 137 8.42 -3.56 15.17
C PRO A 137 7.23 -4.40 14.68
N ASP A 138 6.92 -5.47 15.40
CA ASP A 138 5.71 -6.24 15.14
C ASP A 138 4.45 -5.40 15.35
N GLY A 139 3.40 -5.71 14.59
CA GLY A 139 2.17 -4.91 14.57
C GLY A 139 2.36 -3.60 13.81
N THR A 140 3.19 -3.56 12.77
CA THR A 140 3.37 -2.40 11.90
C THR A 140 2.83 -2.69 10.51
N VAL A 141 1.96 -1.80 9.98
CA VAL A 141 1.49 -1.82 8.60
C VAL A 141 1.71 -0.46 7.96
N ILE A 142 2.52 -0.46 6.92
CA ILE A 142 2.88 0.74 6.15
C ILE A 142 2.32 0.62 4.74
N ASP A 143 1.65 1.68 4.26
CA ASP A 143 1.25 1.82 2.85
C ASP A 143 2.30 2.66 2.11
N GLY A 144 2.74 2.21 0.96
CA GLY A 144 3.80 2.87 0.20
C GLY A 144 3.85 2.44 -1.25
N GLU A 145 4.75 3.04 -2.00
CA GLU A 145 5.03 2.70 -3.39
C GLU A 145 6.39 2.02 -3.50
N ILE A 146 6.42 0.82 -4.05
CA ILE A 146 7.67 0.15 -4.42
C ILE A 146 8.13 0.72 -5.75
N VAL A 147 9.31 1.27 -5.76
CA VAL A 147 9.94 1.88 -6.94
C VAL A 147 11.33 1.29 -7.17
N VAL A 148 11.84 1.36 -8.39
CA VAL A 148 13.27 1.14 -8.63
C VAL A 148 14.02 2.38 -8.16
N TRP A 149 15.00 2.16 -7.27
CA TRP A 149 15.73 3.24 -6.61
C TRP A 149 17.24 3.14 -6.86
N LYS A 150 17.80 4.19 -7.45
CA LYS A 150 19.25 4.38 -7.62
C LYS A 150 19.55 5.84 -7.32
N ASP A 151 19.63 6.21 -6.04
CA ASP A 151 19.74 7.59 -5.55
C ASP A 151 18.55 8.50 -5.95
N SER A 152 17.72 8.04 -6.88
CA SER A 152 16.46 8.64 -7.30
C SER A 152 15.52 7.57 -7.86
N VAL A 153 14.23 7.91 -7.98
CA VAL A 153 13.25 7.04 -8.61
C VAL A 153 13.59 6.85 -10.09
N GLN A 154 13.60 5.60 -10.53
CA GLN A 154 13.87 5.23 -11.91
C GLN A 154 12.54 4.94 -12.66
N PRO A 155 12.55 4.96 -14.01
CA PRO A 155 11.35 4.70 -14.80
C PRO A 155 10.67 3.37 -14.45
N PHE A 156 9.34 3.38 -14.33
CA PHE A 156 8.52 2.20 -14.01
C PHE A 156 8.75 1.00 -14.94
N ALA A 157 9.14 1.24 -16.19
CA ALA A 157 9.48 0.19 -17.14
C ALA A 157 10.54 -0.79 -16.62
N LEU A 158 11.50 -0.34 -15.80
CA LEU A 158 12.48 -1.20 -15.16
C LEU A 158 11.84 -2.13 -14.13
N LEU A 159 10.90 -1.61 -13.34
CA LEU A 159 10.15 -2.40 -12.37
C LEU A 159 9.26 -3.43 -13.08
N GLN A 160 8.56 -3.03 -14.16
CA GLN A 160 7.76 -3.95 -14.98
C GLN A 160 8.57 -5.11 -15.55
N GLN A 161 9.77 -4.83 -16.07
CA GLN A 161 10.67 -5.86 -16.56
C GLN A 161 11.08 -6.84 -15.47
N ARG A 162 11.30 -6.34 -14.24
CA ARG A 162 11.67 -7.16 -13.09
C ARG A 162 10.53 -8.09 -12.67
N ILE A 163 9.32 -7.56 -12.46
CA ILE A 163 8.18 -8.36 -11.99
C ILE A 163 7.67 -9.37 -13.02
N GLY A 164 7.86 -9.10 -14.30
CA GLY A 164 7.54 -10.04 -15.40
C GLY A 164 8.44 -11.27 -15.46
N ARG A 165 9.55 -11.31 -14.72
CA ARG A 165 10.48 -12.43 -14.73
C ARG A 165 10.01 -13.55 -13.82
N LYS A 166 10.10 -14.81 -14.30
CA LYS A 166 9.80 -15.99 -13.47
C LYS A 166 10.84 -16.18 -12.37
N THR A 167 12.10 -15.85 -12.63
CA THR A 167 13.22 -16.02 -11.69
C THR A 167 13.97 -14.70 -11.55
N LEU A 168 14.28 -14.32 -10.33
CA LEU A 168 15.07 -13.14 -10.01
C LEU A 168 16.54 -13.56 -9.90
N SER A 169 17.33 -13.28 -10.93
CA SER A 169 18.78 -13.45 -10.87
C SER A 169 19.43 -12.27 -10.14
N LYS A 170 20.65 -12.48 -9.63
CA LYS A 170 21.46 -11.41 -9.02
C LYS A 170 21.55 -10.16 -9.91
N LYS A 171 21.77 -10.37 -11.22
CA LYS A 171 21.83 -9.28 -12.20
C LYS A 171 20.52 -8.49 -12.26
N VAL A 172 19.36 -9.15 -12.22
CA VAL A 172 18.05 -8.45 -12.24
C VAL A 172 17.86 -7.59 -10.99
N LEU A 173 18.32 -8.05 -9.83
CA LEU A 173 18.26 -7.29 -8.58
C LEU A 173 19.21 -6.09 -8.61
N GLU A 174 20.40 -6.24 -9.19
CA GLU A 174 21.39 -5.17 -9.36
C GLU A 174 20.94 -4.15 -10.43
N ASP A 175 20.33 -4.60 -11.52
CA ASP A 175 19.84 -3.73 -12.60
C ASP A 175 18.63 -2.90 -12.18
N ALA A 176 17.78 -3.44 -11.29
CA ALA A 176 16.56 -2.77 -10.81
C ALA A 176 16.38 -2.95 -9.29
N PRO A 177 17.31 -2.42 -8.46
CA PRO A 177 17.16 -2.44 -7.02
C PRO A 177 15.93 -1.61 -6.60
N VAL A 178 15.23 -2.04 -5.54
CA VAL A 178 14.01 -1.37 -5.11
C VAL A 178 14.12 -0.75 -3.74
N ALA A 179 13.33 0.31 -3.55
CA ALA A 179 13.00 0.87 -2.23
C ALA A 179 11.48 1.09 -2.15
N VAL A 180 10.99 1.28 -0.93
CA VAL A 180 9.62 1.67 -0.64
C VAL A 180 9.59 3.14 -0.26
N LEU A 181 8.83 3.93 -1.00
CA LEU A 181 8.47 5.29 -0.62
C LEU A 181 7.18 5.22 0.20
N ALA A 182 7.32 5.26 1.51
CA ALA A 182 6.22 5.13 2.45
C ALA A 182 5.48 6.47 2.61
N TYR A 183 4.15 6.42 2.58
CA TYR A 183 3.33 7.62 2.64
C TYR A 183 2.16 7.52 3.63
N ASP A 184 1.90 6.36 4.24
CA ASP A 184 0.91 6.23 5.29
C ASP A 184 1.26 5.10 6.28
N LEU A 185 0.83 5.28 7.53
CA LEU A 185 0.94 4.29 8.60
C LEU A 185 -0.47 3.85 9.00
N LEU A 186 -0.75 2.56 8.82
CA LEU A 186 -2.09 2.00 9.04
C LEU A 186 -2.21 1.24 10.35
N GLU A 187 -1.08 0.72 10.86
CA GLU A 187 -1.00 0.02 12.15
C GLU A 187 0.38 0.26 12.76
N TYR A 188 0.42 0.44 14.07
CA TYR A 188 1.67 0.56 14.83
C TYR A 188 1.53 -0.12 16.18
N GLN A 189 2.47 -1.02 16.49
CA GLN A 189 2.47 -1.84 17.72
C GLN A 189 1.15 -2.61 17.95
N GLY A 190 0.49 -3.01 16.86
CA GLY A 190 -0.77 -3.74 16.88
C GLY A 190 -2.02 -2.86 17.00
N GLU A 191 -1.87 -1.55 17.16
CA GLU A 191 -2.96 -0.60 17.19
C GLU A 191 -3.32 -0.12 15.78
N ASP A 192 -4.63 -0.05 15.48
CA ASP A 192 -5.15 0.45 14.21
C ASP A 192 -5.11 1.98 14.17
N TRP A 193 -4.20 2.53 13.36
CA TRP A 193 -3.96 3.96 13.23
C TRP A 193 -4.81 4.65 12.16
N ARG A 194 -5.64 3.94 11.43
CA ARG A 194 -6.43 4.51 10.33
C ARG A 194 -7.45 5.57 10.78
N ASN A 195 -7.84 5.57 12.06
CA ASN A 195 -8.72 6.56 12.65
C ASN A 195 -7.98 7.77 13.24
N HIS A 196 -6.65 7.75 13.28
CA HIS A 196 -5.86 8.93 13.63
C HIS A 196 -5.83 9.91 12.45
N ILE A 197 -5.69 11.20 12.76
CA ILE A 197 -5.56 12.23 11.71
C ILE A 197 -4.29 12.02 10.89
N GLN A 198 -4.32 12.45 9.64
CA GLN A 198 -3.21 12.21 8.70
C GLN A 198 -1.88 12.79 9.18
N ALA A 199 -1.90 13.95 9.85
CA ALA A 199 -0.71 14.59 10.40
C ALA A 199 -0.02 13.74 11.47
N GLU A 200 -0.79 13.09 12.34
CA GLU A 200 -0.25 12.18 13.37
C GLU A 200 0.33 10.92 12.75
N ARG A 201 -0.42 10.30 11.81
CA ARG A 201 0.06 9.12 11.09
C ARG A 201 1.36 9.38 10.35
N ARG A 202 1.47 10.57 9.72
CA ARG A 202 2.70 10.99 9.04
C ARG A 202 3.87 11.15 10.02
N THR A 203 3.65 11.83 11.13
CA THR A 203 4.69 12.03 12.14
C THR A 203 5.19 10.70 12.70
N GLN A 204 4.28 9.79 13.03
CA GLN A 204 4.64 8.47 13.53
C GLN A 204 5.33 7.62 12.46
N LEU A 205 4.89 7.69 11.20
CA LEU A 205 5.54 7.01 10.08
C LEU A 205 7.03 7.41 9.96
N GLU A 206 7.31 8.70 10.01
CA GLU A 206 8.68 9.21 9.92
C GLU A 206 9.56 8.71 11.08
N GLN A 207 9.01 8.66 12.30
CA GLN A 207 9.70 8.09 13.46
C GLN A 207 9.99 6.60 13.27
N VAL A 208 9.01 5.83 12.78
CA VAL A 208 9.17 4.39 12.50
C VAL A 208 10.25 4.15 11.44
N ILE A 209 10.25 4.95 10.36
CA ILE A 209 11.26 4.85 9.30
C ILE A 209 12.65 5.18 9.84
N ALA A 210 12.77 6.27 10.61
CA ALA A 210 14.04 6.67 11.21
C ALA A 210 14.60 5.60 12.17
N ALA A 211 13.72 5.01 13.00
CA ALA A 211 14.11 3.94 13.93
C ALA A 211 14.48 2.64 13.19
N CYS A 212 13.77 2.31 12.10
CA CYS A 212 14.05 1.16 11.25
C CYS A 212 15.44 1.24 10.61
N ASN A 213 15.88 2.43 10.25
CA ASN A 213 17.22 2.74 9.70
C ASN A 213 17.66 1.80 8.58
N GLN A 214 16.74 1.47 7.66
CA GLN A 214 17.00 0.62 6.50
C GLN A 214 16.93 1.46 5.22
N PRO A 215 17.94 1.43 4.35
CA PRO A 215 18.01 2.29 3.15
C PRO A 215 16.92 1.97 2.11
N VAL A 216 16.26 0.84 2.24
CA VAL A 216 15.17 0.41 1.35
C VAL A 216 13.79 0.91 1.78
N LEU A 217 13.69 1.66 2.89
CA LEU A 217 12.44 2.25 3.38
C LEU A 217 12.65 3.75 3.60
N LEU A 218 12.01 4.55 2.79
CA LEU A 218 12.16 5.99 2.75
C LEU A 218 10.80 6.67 2.94
N PRO A 219 10.70 7.81 3.63
CA PRO A 219 9.47 8.59 3.61
C PRO A 219 9.26 9.19 2.22
N SER A 220 8.03 9.12 1.71
CA SER A 220 7.65 9.89 0.51
C SER A 220 7.84 11.38 0.77
N PRO A 221 8.62 12.11 -0.04
CA PRO A 221 8.86 13.53 0.18
C PRO A 221 7.57 14.35 0.16
N LEU A 222 7.44 15.28 1.09
CA LEU A 222 6.38 16.26 1.09
C LEU A 222 6.72 17.40 0.13
N LEU A 223 5.71 17.89 -0.57
CA LEU A 223 5.79 19.05 -1.42
C LEU A 223 5.22 20.25 -0.67
N GLU A 224 5.93 21.34 -0.68
CA GLU A 224 5.54 22.58 -0.03
C GLU A 224 5.29 23.67 -1.08
N GLY A 225 4.28 24.48 -0.84
CA GLY A 225 3.96 25.65 -1.67
C GLY A 225 3.04 26.60 -0.91
N PRO A 226 3.28 27.91 -0.97
CA PRO A 226 2.46 28.90 -0.25
C PRO A 226 1.05 29.02 -0.82
N THR A 227 0.83 28.59 -2.05
CA THR A 227 -0.46 28.67 -2.76
C THR A 227 -0.67 27.43 -3.63
N TRP A 228 -1.94 27.17 -3.98
CA TRP A 228 -2.27 26.10 -4.95
C TRP A 228 -1.64 26.33 -6.32
N ALA A 229 -1.52 27.60 -6.75
CA ALA A 229 -0.84 27.96 -8.00
C ALA A 229 0.66 27.57 -7.97
N ALA A 230 1.35 27.78 -6.84
CA ALA A 230 2.74 27.37 -6.69
C ALA A 230 2.89 25.84 -6.75
N LEU A 231 1.99 25.09 -6.11
CA LEU A 231 1.96 23.63 -6.20
C LEU A 231 1.62 23.14 -7.62
N ALA A 232 0.68 23.81 -8.31
CA ALA A 232 0.35 23.49 -9.70
C ALA A 232 1.58 23.69 -10.63
N THR A 233 2.36 24.75 -10.42
CA THR A 233 3.61 24.98 -11.15
C THR A 233 4.61 23.84 -10.90
N GLN A 234 4.78 23.39 -9.66
CA GLN A 234 5.63 22.22 -9.36
C GLN A 234 5.11 20.96 -10.07
N ARG A 235 3.79 20.78 -10.15
CA ARG A 235 3.18 19.64 -10.83
C ARG A 235 3.54 19.56 -12.33
N GLU A 236 3.85 20.66 -12.98
CA GLU A 236 4.29 20.67 -14.38
C GLU A 236 5.57 19.85 -14.59
N ALA A 237 6.43 19.72 -13.55
CA ALA A 237 7.62 18.90 -13.57
C ALA A 237 7.34 17.39 -13.49
N SER A 238 6.10 16.94 -13.26
CA SER A 238 5.76 15.52 -13.05
C SER A 238 6.25 14.60 -14.16
N ARG A 239 6.16 15.03 -15.43
CA ARG A 239 6.63 14.23 -16.57
C ARG A 239 8.15 14.03 -16.56
N SER A 240 8.91 15.07 -16.24
CA SER A 240 10.39 14.99 -16.18
C SER A 240 10.87 14.19 -14.97
N LEU A 241 10.07 14.13 -13.91
CA LEU A 241 10.34 13.35 -12.70
C LEU A 241 9.84 11.90 -12.78
N GLY A 242 9.10 11.54 -13.84
CA GLY A 242 8.56 10.19 -13.99
C GLY A 242 7.49 9.84 -12.96
N VAL A 243 6.68 10.86 -12.55
CA VAL A 243 5.58 10.68 -11.61
C VAL A 243 4.23 10.96 -12.29
N GLU A 244 3.15 10.37 -11.79
CA GLU A 244 1.82 10.50 -12.42
C GLU A 244 1.12 11.83 -12.09
N GLY A 245 1.60 12.57 -11.10
CA GLY A 245 1.01 13.83 -10.64
C GLY A 245 1.22 14.02 -9.15
N MET A 246 0.23 14.61 -8.48
CA MET A 246 0.25 14.85 -7.02
C MET A 246 -0.90 14.16 -6.31
N MET A 247 -0.66 13.82 -5.05
CA MET A 247 -1.64 13.32 -4.08
C MET A 247 -1.87 14.40 -3.02
N LEU A 248 -3.13 14.68 -2.76
CA LEU A 248 -3.55 15.59 -1.70
C LEU A 248 -4.23 14.77 -0.61
N LYS A 249 -3.80 14.94 0.64
CA LYS A 249 -4.38 14.29 1.81
C LYS A 249 -4.70 15.37 2.84
N ASP A 250 -5.94 15.41 3.30
CA ASP A 250 -6.32 16.28 4.41
C ASP A 250 -5.53 15.88 5.66
N ARG A 251 -4.93 16.86 6.35
CA ARG A 251 -4.13 16.63 7.55
C ARG A 251 -4.96 16.35 8.79
N ASN A 252 -6.26 16.72 8.77
CA ASN A 252 -7.20 16.59 9.90
C ASN A 252 -7.94 15.24 9.90
#